data_f552e723a1c74f034896ddbdd814ff0e
#
_entry.id   f552e723a1c74f034896ddbdd814ff0e
#
_cell.length_a   1.000
_cell.length_b   1.000
_cell.length_c   1.000
_cell.angle_alpha   90.00
_cell.angle_beta   90.00
_cell.angle_gamma   90.00
#
_symmetry.space_group_name_H-M   'P 1'
#
loop_
_entity.id
_entity.type
_entity.pdbx_description
1 polymer ?
#
loop_
_entity_poly.entity_id
_entity_poly.type
_entity_poly.pdbx_seq_one_letter_code
_entity_poly.pdbx_strand_id
1 'polypeptide(L)'
;MSNYDAEYDLIVVGGGGSGKSAALTAAQSGLKVVILEKRAETGGSSIYAEGTTAFESSEQKARGKPKDGKGHFPTKEEGFRRYTEYSHHRANHEVARMQVENTAETIDILKGLGIVYTDVTIYAYDQPLELYTFHRPDGLGERVQEVLLRACVNAGVDIFTSTPAEKLLTKDGTVCGVLARDEKGNTMSIGGGAVILASGGYGNNFDLVRKYSWQLKNCDTSKLYKCVPTENTGDGLRMALEAGADTANLGALMIIAVARGKTLTSHISGAGSQPILWVNKTARRYASEEVAMSFADTGNTIAKQPDITSYSILDSASVKYFMEEGSIIGLGDFIEYKQKLTRLQAELDQDVADGLAWKGDTIAELAKNVGLDAATFEKTVAEYNAACDKGYDPLFFKPAKFLQAVKKPPFYAIEMTGSVLVSCGGIRVNGNLQVTDADYRPIPGLYAVGMEASGLFGDTYNLDVPGTANGFAHASGRVAARHVIATLKK
;
A
#
# COMPACT_ATOMS: atom_id res chain seq x y z
N MET A 1 26.99 17.27 -32.18
CA MET A 1 26.51 15.86 -32.12
C MET A 1 26.12 15.60 -30.70
N SER A 2 24.97 15.01 -30.48
CA SER A 2 24.52 14.62 -29.14
C SER A 2 25.51 13.62 -28.54
N ASN A 3 25.80 13.77 -27.24
CA ASN A 3 26.68 12.85 -26.52
C ASN A 3 25.90 11.66 -25.94
N TYR A 4 24.62 11.48 -26.32
CA TYR A 4 23.71 10.45 -25.83
C TYR A 4 23.36 9.46 -26.93
N ASP A 5 23.10 8.20 -26.56
CA ASP A 5 22.63 7.15 -27.46
C ASP A 5 21.21 7.40 -27.97
N ALA A 6 20.39 8.07 -27.10
CA ALA A 6 19.03 8.53 -27.43
C ALA A 6 18.70 9.84 -26.70
N GLU A 7 17.77 10.65 -27.27
CA GLU A 7 17.32 11.90 -26.69
C GLU A 7 15.79 12.00 -26.66
N TYR A 8 15.28 12.50 -25.54
CA TYR A 8 13.88 12.75 -25.24
C TYR A 8 13.68 14.12 -24.57
N ASP A 9 12.45 14.62 -24.57
CA ASP A 9 12.10 15.78 -23.76
C ASP A 9 11.92 15.37 -22.31
N LEU A 10 11.32 14.19 -22.07
CA LEU A 10 11.06 13.64 -20.73
C LEU A 10 11.42 12.16 -20.67
N ILE A 11 12.20 11.82 -19.63
CA ILE A 11 12.50 10.43 -19.25
C ILE A 11 11.70 10.10 -17.98
N VAL A 12 10.95 8.99 -18.01
CA VAL A 12 10.20 8.47 -16.87
C VAL A 12 10.81 7.15 -16.43
N VAL A 13 11.28 7.06 -15.20
CA VAL A 13 11.87 5.85 -14.62
C VAL A 13 10.81 5.10 -13.82
N GLY A 14 10.30 4.02 -14.41
CA GLY A 14 9.24 3.18 -13.85
C GLY A 14 7.92 3.26 -14.61
N GLY A 15 7.42 2.12 -15.07
CA GLY A 15 6.19 1.95 -15.87
C GLY A 15 4.94 1.65 -15.02
N GLY A 16 4.89 2.06 -13.74
CA GLY A 16 3.72 1.94 -12.88
C GLY A 16 2.64 3.00 -13.16
N GLY A 17 1.62 3.08 -12.32
CA GLY A 17 0.51 4.03 -12.47
C GLY A 17 0.97 5.50 -12.51
N SER A 18 1.94 5.89 -11.68
CA SER A 18 2.48 7.26 -11.67
C SER A 18 3.28 7.59 -12.92
N GLY A 19 4.14 6.66 -13.35
CA GLY A 19 4.95 6.84 -14.56
C GLY A 19 4.10 6.93 -15.83
N LYS A 20 3.13 6.04 -16.01
CA LYS A 20 2.22 6.09 -17.16
C LYS A 20 1.36 7.37 -17.18
N SER A 21 0.88 7.81 -16.00
CA SER A 21 0.12 9.05 -15.91
C SER A 21 0.96 10.28 -16.27
N ALA A 22 2.23 10.29 -15.84
CA ALA A 22 3.18 11.35 -16.23
C ALA A 22 3.47 11.31 -17.73
N ALA A 23 3.83 10.14 -18.26
CA ALA A 23 4.20 9.96 -19.66
C ALA A 23 3.04 10.31 -20.60
N LEU A 24 1.83 9.82 -20.33
CA LEU A 24 0.64 10.13 -21.10
C LEU A 24 0.38 11.64 -21.16
N THR A 25 0.43 12.30 -19.99
CA THR A 25 0.20 13.76 -19.87
C THR A 25 1.22 14.54 -20.70
N ALA A 26 2.49 14.18 -20.63
CA ALA A 26 3.56 14.85 -21.37
C ALA A 26 3.45 14.60 -22.88
N ALA A 27 3.23 13.35 -23.31
CA ALA A 27 3.10 12.99 -24.71
C ALA A 27 1.87 13.66 -25.37
N GLN A 28 0.75 13.74 -24.67
CA GLN A 28 -0.43 14.48 -25.15
C GLN A 28 -0.18 15.99 -25.36
N SER A 29 0.85 16.54 -24.72
CA SER A 29 1.26 17.92 -24.93
C SER A 29 2.28 18.10 -26.08
N GLY A 30 2.65 17.02 -26.74
CA GLY A 30 3.60 16.99 -27.87
C GLY A 30 5.06 16.80 -27.48
N LEU A 31 5.37 16.45 -26.22
CA LEU A 31 6.73 16.10 -25.81
C LEU A 31 7.08 14.69 -26.27
N LYS A 32 8.35 14.48 -26.64
CA LYS A 32 8.93 13.15 -26.90
C LYS A 32 9.28 12.49 -25.55
N VAL A 33 8.61 11.40 -25.22
CA VAL A 33 8.67 10.74 -23.91
C VAL A 33 9.12 9.32 -23.99
N VAL A 34 9.97 8.88 -23.05
CA VAL A 34 10.33 7.48 -22.85
C VAL A 34 10.02 7.03 -21.43
N ILE A 35 9.48 5.80 -21.29
CA ILE A 35 9.38 5.06 -20.01
C ILE A 35 10.47 3.99 -20.01
N LEU A 36 11.27 3.95 -18.92
CA LEU A 36 12.23 2.89 -18.63
C LEU A 36 11.69 2.02 -17.53
N GLU A 37 11.41 0.75 -17.81
CA GLU A 37 10.89 -0.21 -16.83
C GLU A 37 11.90 -1.36 -16.69
N LYS A 38 12.31 -1.66 -15.43
CA LYS A 38 13.29 -2.70 -15.18
C LYS A 38 12.75 -4.13 -15.31
N ARG A 39 11.43 -4.31 -15.14
CA ARG A 39 10.76 -5.60 -15.36
C ARG A 39 10.44 -5.81 -16.83
N ALA A 40 10.16 -7.06 -17.19
CA ALA A 40 9.68 -7.41 -18.54
C ALA A 40 8.28 -6.84 -18.85
N GLU A 41 7.53 -6.44 -17.80
CA GLU A 41 6.16 -5.94 -17.91
C GLU A 41 5.99 -4.67 -17.09
N THR A 42 5.18 -3.74 -17.61
CA THR A 42 4.81 -2.51 -16.90
C THR A 42 3.63 -2.75 -15.97
N GLY A 43 3.37 -1.79 -15.05
CA GLY A 43 2.19 -1.78 -14.17
C GLY A 43 2.55 -1.59 -12.70
N GLY A 44 3.71 -2.09 -12.27
CA GLY A 44 4.19 -1.93 -10.89
C GLY A 44 3.17 -2.40 -9.85
N SER A 45 3.18 -1.79 -8.66
CA SER A 45 2.20 -2.11 -7.61
C SER A 45 0.77 -1.68 -7.94
N SER A 46 0.58 -0.79 -8.92
CA SER A 46 -0.75 -0.31 -9.31
C SER A 46 -1.63 -1.37 -9.97
N ILE A 47 -1.07 -2.50 -10.42
CA ILE A 47 -1.84 -3.66 -10.88
C ILE A 47 -2.72 -4.23 -9.76
N TYR A 48 -2.21 -4.20 -8.52
CA TYR A 48 -2.87 -4.76 -7.35
C TYR A 48 -3.78 -3.75 -6.62
N ALA A 49 -3.96 -2.55 -7.19
CA ALA A 49 -4.82 -1.55 -6.59
C ALA A 49 -6.30 -1.92 -6.74
N GLU A 50 -7.02 -1.95 -5.63
CA GLU A 50 -8.46 -2.22 -5.62
C GLU A 50 -9.28 -1.01 -6.05
N GLY A 51 -8.73 0.20 -5.87
CA GLY A 51 -9.41 1.44 -6.22
C GLY A 51 -8.52 2.67 -6.11
N THR A 52 -9.14 3.82 -6.31
CA THR A 52 -8.47 5.12 -6.37
C THR A 52 -9.22 6.13 -5.52
N THR A 53 -8.53 6.83 -4.62
CA THR A 53 -9.14 7.95 -3.90
C THR A 53 -9.38 9.13 -4.82
N ALA A 54 -10.53 9.79 -4.65
CA ALA A 54 -10.77 11.11 -5.22
C ALA A 54 -11.80 11.89 -4.39
N PHE A 55 -11.70 13.23 -4.48
CA PHE A 55 -12.57 14.18 -3.80
C PHE A 55 -13.31 15.01 -4.83
N GLU A 56 -14.62 15.21 -4.65
CA GLU A 56 -15.48 15.98 -5.54
C GLU A 56 -15.42 15.55 -7.01
N SER A 57 -15.27 14.25 -7.25
CA SER A 57 -15.17 13.67 -8.58
C SER A 57 -16.49 13.75 -9.34
N SER A 58 -16.44 13.55 -10.67
CA SER A 58 -17.64 13.42 -11.50
C SER A 58 -18.53 12.25 -11.06
N GLU A 59 -17.94 11.14 -10.59
CA GLU A 59 -18.68 9.99 -10.06
C GLU A 59 -19.44 10.32 -8.77
N GLN A 60 -18.79 10.99 -7.81
CA GLN A 60 -19.43 11.44 -6.58
C GLN A 60 -20.58 12.42 -6.89
N LYS A 61 -20.36 13.39 -7.78
CA LYS A 61 -21.38 14.35 -8.22
C LYS A 61 -22.57 13.65 -8.90
N ALA A 62 -22.31 12.69 -9.77
CA ALA A 62 -23.36 11.95 -10.47
C ALA A 62 -24.20 11.07 -9.54
N ARG A 63 -23.60 10.49 -8.50
CA ARG A 63 -24.28 9.68 -7.48
C ARG A 63 -25.06 10.53 -6.47
N GLY A 64 -24.63 11.77 -6.24
CA GLY A 64 -25.24 12.72 -5.31
C GLY A 64 -25.00 12.41 -3.83
N LYS A 65 -25.06 11.13 -3.41
CA LYS A 65 -24.82 10.65 -2.04
C LYS A 65 -24.27 9.22 -2.04
N PRO A 66 -23.63 8.79 -0.93
CA PRO A 66 -23.21 7.41 -0.74
C PRO A 66 -24.37 6.42 -0.88
N LYS A 67 -24.05 5.21 -1.38
CA LYS A 67 -25.03 4.16 -1.68
C LYS A 67 -25.84 3.70 -0.47
N ASP A 68 -25.22 3.67 0.70
CA ASP A 68 -25.86 3.28 1.96
C ASP A 68 -26.76 4.37 2.54
N GLY A 69 -26.78 5.55 1.96
CA GLY A 69 -27.54 6.71 2.43
C GLY A 69 -27.01 7.34 3.72
N LYS A 70 -25.86 6.87 4.24
CA LYS A 70 -25.21 7.38 5.46
C LYS A 70 -24.13 8.38 5.08
N GLY A 71 -24.10 9.54 5.71
CA GLY A 71 -23.10 10.57 5.47
C GLY A 71 -23.18 11.27 4.09
N HIS A 72 -22.06 11.80 3.64
CA HIS A 72 -21.91 12.56 2.40
C HIS A 72 -20.55 12.23 1.73
N PHE A 73 -20.41 12.58 0.46
CA PHE A 73 -19.12 12.55 -0.20
C PHE A 73 -18.27 13.72 0.29
N PRO A 74 -17.01 13.45 0.73
CA PRO A 74 -16.20 14.49 1.33
C PRO A 74 -15.75 15.53 0.30
N THR A 75 -15.65 16.78 0.77
CA THR A 75 -15.04 17.89 0.04
C THR A 75 -13.51 17.76 0.03
N LYS A 76 -12.86 18.51 -0.85
CA LYS A 76 -11.40 18.64 -0.88
C LYS A 76 -10.84 19.18 0.44
N GLU A 77 -11.56 20.12 1.09
CA GLU A 77 -11.18 20.68 2.38
C GLU A 77 -11.20 19.61 3.48
N GLU A 78 -12.26 18.80 3.55
CA GLU A 78 -12.35 17.69 4.50
C GLU A 78 -11.24 16.66 4.25
N GLY A 79 -10.94 16.34 2.98
CA GLY A 79 -9.83 15.48 2.61
C GLY A 79 -8.48 16.04 3.04
N PHE A 80 -8.21 17.32 2.77
CA PHE A 80 -6.98 17.99 3.19
C PHE A 80 -6.82 17.96 4.72
N ARG A 81 -7.89 18.29 5.45
CA ARG A 81 -7.90 18.24 6.92
C ARG A 81 -7.62 16.82 7.41
N ARG A 82 -8.25 15.80 6.82
CA ARG A 82 -8.02 14.41 7.19
C ARG A 82 -6.57 13.98 6.98
N TYR A 83 -5.93 14.32 5.85
CA TYR A 83 -4.52 14.00 5.62
C TYR A 83 -3.60 14.67 6.64
N THR A 84 -3.85 15.93 6.97
CA THR A 84 -3.00 16.69 7.89
C THR A 84 -3.19 16.24 9.35
N GLU A 85 -4.41 16.05 9.81
CA GLU A 85 -4.72 15.60 11.18
C GLU A 85 -4.25 14.16 11.43
N TYR A 86 -4.55 13.22 10.51
CA TYR A 86 -4.13 11.83 10.65
C TYR A 86 -2.61 11.68 10.69
N SER A 87 -1.90 12.47 9.90
CA SER A 87 -0.43 12.50 9.90
C SER A 87 0.15 13.27 11.10
N HIS A 88 -0.66 13.73 12.06
CA HIS A 88 -0.23 14.62 13.14
C HIS A 88 0.54 15.85 12.62
N HIS A 89 0.07 16.43 11.50
CA HIS A 89 0.68 17.54 10.77
C HIS A 89 2.12 17.29 10.29
N ARG A 90 2.52 16.01 10.13
CA ARG A 90 3.82 15.64 9.54
C ARG A 90 3.79 15.55 8.02
N ALA A 91 2.61 15.52 7.43
CA ALA A 91 2.47 15.61 5.97
C ALA A 91 2.98 16.98 5.47
N ASN A 92 3.57 17.00 4.29
CA ASN A 92 3.82 18.25 3.57
C ASN A 92 2.47 18.78 3.07
N HIS A 93 2.07 19.94 3.54
CA HIS A 93 0.78 20.54 3.25
C HIS A 93 0.60 20.88 1.75
N GLU A 94 1.69 21.23 1.04
CA GLU A 94 1.64 21.44 -0.42
C GLU A 94 1.32 20.15 -1.16
N VAL A 95 1.93 19.03 -0.74
CA VAL A 95 1.69 17.70 -1.32
C VAL A 95 0.28 17.20 -0.98
N ALA A 96 -0.18 17.39 0.27
CA ALA A 96 -1.54 17.05 0.68
C ALA A 96 -2.58 17.86 -0.12
N ARG A 97 -2.33 19.15 -0.33
CA ARG A 97 -3.19 20.01 -1.16
C ARG A 97 -3.19 19.58 -2.63
N MET A 98 -2.01 19.32 -3.20
CA MET A 98 -1.87 18.78 -4.55
C MET A 98 -2.72 17.50 -4.72
N GLN A 99 -2.67 16.57 -3.74
CA GLN A 99 -3.43 15.35 -3.76
C GLN A 99 -4.94 15.61 -3.86
N VAL A 100 -5.52 16.36 -2.94
CA VAL A 100 -6.98 16.57 -2.91
C VAL A 100 -7.48 17.38 -4.10
N GLU A 101 -6.68 18.29 -4.64
CA GLU A 101 -7.08 19.12 -5.79
C GLU A 101 -7.05 18.37 -7.12
N ASN A 102 -6.18 17.35 -7.27
CA ASN A 102 -5.94 16.71 -8.57
C ASN A 102 -6.50 15.30 -8.72
N THR A 103 -7.04 14.67 -7.67
CA THR A 103 -7.54 13.29 -7.76
C THR A 103 -8.85 13.15 -8.54
N ALA A 104 -9.75 14.15 -8.49
CA ALA A 104 -10.99 14.13 -9.27
C ALA A 104 -10.73 13.96 -10.77
N GLU A 105 -9.76 14.69 -11.30
CA GLU A 105 -9.38 14.61 -12.71
C GLU A 105 -8.84 13.23 -13.10
N THR A 106 -8.22 12.48 -12.17
CA THR A 106 -7.83 11.08 -12.42
C THR A 106 -9.05 10.25 -12.83
N ILE A 107 -10.15 10.43 -12.10
CA ILE A 107 -11.40 9.69 -12.37
C ILE A 107 -11.93 10.04 -13.75
N ASP A 108 -11.94 11.33 -14.09
CA ASP A 108 -12.45 11.81 -15.39
C ASP A 108 -11.61 11.30 -16.56
N ILE A 109 -10.28 11.31 -16.44
CA ILE A 109 -9.36 10.79 -17.46
C ILE A 109 -9.59 9.29 -17.64
N LEU A 110 -9.62 8.51 -16.56
CA LEU A 110 -9.80 7.06 -16.64
C LEU A 110 -11.18 6.70 -17.22
N LYS A 111 -12.24 7.45 -16.89
CA LYS A 111 -13.57 7.32 -17.55
C LYS A 111 -13.48 7.61 -19.04
N GLY A 112 -12.78 8.67 -19.43
CA GLY A 112 -12.55 9.01 -20.83
C GLY A 112 -11.81 7.92 -21.60
N LEU A 113 -11.01 7.11 -20.92
CA LEU A 113 -10.31 5.94 -21.45
C LEU A 113 -11.14 4.64 -21.38
N GLY A 114 -12.38 4.69 -20.90
CA GLY A 114 -13.31 3.55 -20.86
C GLY A 114 -13.36 2.77 -19.55
N ILE A 115 -12.82 3.31 -18.47
CA ILE A 115 -12.99 2.72 -17.13
C ILE A 115 -14.38 3.05 -16.59
N VAL A 116 -15.06 2.04 -16.08
CA VAL A 116 -16.37 2.17 -15.40
C VAL A 116 -16.14 2.00 -13.90
N TYR A 117 -16.72 2.89 -13.08
CA TYR A 117 -16.64 2.78 -11.62
C TYR A 117 -17.90 2.13 -11.06
N THR A 118 -17.73 1.02 -10.37
CA THR A 118 -18.84 0.22 -9.80
C THR A 118 -19.33 0.78 -8.49
N ASP A 119 -18.43 1.31 -7.66
CA ASP A 119 -18.75 1.92 -6.38
C ASP A 119 -17.79 3.07 -6.02
N VAL A 120 -18.16 3.85 -4.98
CA VAL A 120 -17.36 4.94 -4.41
C VAL A 120 -17.22 4.77 -2.90
N THR A 121 -17.08 3.52 -2.44
CA THR A 121 -16.79 3.18 -1.04
C THR A 121 -16.27 1.76 -0.90
N ILE A 122 -15.71 1.46 0.26
CA ILE A 122 -15.30 0.12 0.68
C ILE A 122 -15.89 -0.16 2.06
N TYR A 123 -16.32 -1.38 2.33
CA TYR A 123 -16.97 -1.76 3.57
C TYR A 123 -16.10 -2.75 4.36
N ALA A 124 -15.75 -2.37 5.60
CA ALA A 124 -15.06 -3.26 6.53
C ALA A 124 -16.01 -3.97 7.51
N TYR A 125 -17.18 -3.39 7.72
CA TYR A 125 -18.23 -3.95 8.59
C TYR A 125 -19.61 -3.60 8.00
N ASP A 126 -20.58 -3.23 8.78
CA ASP A 126 -21.90 -2.75 8.33
C ASP A 126 -21.95 -1.25 7.97
N GLN A 127 -20.80 -0.63 7.91
CA GLN A 127 -20.59 0.79 7.59
C GLN A 127 -19.26 0.94 6.84
N PRO A 128 -19.07 2.04 6.09
CA PRO A 128 -17.79 2.29 5.44
C PRO A 128 -16.68 2.43 6.47
N LEU A 129 -15.48 2.00 6.09
CA LEU A 129 -14.26 2.09 6.91
C LEU A 129 -13.85 3.55 7.14
N GLU A 130 -14.22 4.45 6.22
CA GLU A 130 -13.53 5.70 5.95
C GLU A 130 -14.46 6.76 5.35
N LEU A 131 -13.89 7.89 4.95
CA LEU A 131 -14.54 8.85 4.07
C LEU A 131 -14.86 8.19 2.71
N TYR A 132 -16.01 8.49 2.14
CA TYR A 132 -16.49 7.94 0.87
C TYR A 132 -15.67 8.48 -0.33
N THR A 133 -14.42 8.06 -0.43
CA THR A 133 -13.46 8.52 -1.44
C THR A 133 -13.00 7.42 -2.40
N PHE A 134 -13.26 6.16 -2.08
CA PHE A 134 -12.70 5.00 -2.76
C PHE A 134 -13.48 4.66 -4.03
N HIS A 135 -12.97 5.07 -5.18
CA HIS A 135 -13.54 4.76 -6.49
C HIS A 135 -13.04 3.40 -6.96
N ARG A 136 -13.94 2.43 -7.00
CA ARG A 136 -13.65 1.05 -7.40
C ARG A 136 -13.89 0.86 -8.89
N PRO A 137 -12.83 0.68 -9.70
CA PRO A 137 -12.98 0.44 -11.14
C PRO A 137 -13.43 -0.99 -11.42
N ASP A 138 -14.15 -1.19 -12.51
CA ASP A 138 -14.39 -2.51 -13.07
C ASP A 138 -13.07 -3.13 -13.55
N GLY A 139 -12.78 -4.39 -13.14
CA GLY A 139 -11.51 -5.06 -13.41
C GLY A 139 -10.30 -4.54 -12.62
N LEU A 140 -10.53 -3.72 -11.59
CA LEU A 140 -9.55 -3.25 -10.61
C LEU A 140 -8.30 -2.61 -11.25
N GLY A 141 -7.16 -2.67 -10.55
CA GLY A 141 -5.91 -2.05 -10.98
C GLY A 141 -5.35 -2.63 -12.28
N GLU A 142 -5.49 -3.92 -12.50
CA GLU A 142 -5.03 -4.58 -13.73
C GLU A 142 -5.65 -3.94 -14.98
N ARG A 143 -6.96 -3.77 -14.99
CA ARG A 143 -7.69 -3.12 -16.06
C ARG A 143 -7.27 -1.67 -16.25
N VAL A 144 -7.09 -0.92 -15.19
CA VAL A 144 -6.62 0.47 -15.23
C VAL A 144 -5.23 0.54 -15.86
N GLN A 145 -4.32 -0.35 -15.47
CA GLN A 145 -2.95 -0.36 -15.98
C GLN A 145 -2.87 -0.76 -17.46
N GLU A 146 -3.72 -1.70 -17.91
CA GLU A 146 -3.86 -2.08 -19.32
C GLU A 146 -4.33 -0.89 -20.18
N VAL A 147 -5.38 -0.20 -19.74
CA VAL A 147 -5.95 0.95 -20.46
C VAL A 147 -4.95 2.10 -20.54
N LEU A 148 -4.24 2.41 -19.47
CA LEU A 148 -3.19 3.44 -19.46
C LEU A 148 -2.00 3.07 -20.37
N LEU A 149 -1.59 1.80 -20.39
CA LEU A 149 -0.53 1.34 -21.28
C LEU A 149 -0.91 1.59 -22.75
N ARG A 150 -2.12 1.18 -23.14
CA ARG A 150 -2.62 1.42 -24.50
C ARG A 150 -2.68 2.92 -24.83
N ALA A 151 -3.12 3.73 -23.89
CA ALA A 151 -3.18 5.18 -24.08
C ALA A 151 -1.78 5.78 -24.28
N CYS A 152 -0.76 5.34 -23.52
CA CYS A 152 0.63 5.77 -23.69
C CYS A 152 1.16 5.38 -25.09
N VAL A 153 0.97 4.14 -25.50
CA VAL A 153 1.40 3.67 -26.82
C VAL A 153 0.72 4.49 -27.94
N ASN A 154 -0.59 4.71 -27.84
CA ASN A 154 -1.34 5.50 -28.83
C ASN A 154 -0.91 6.98 -28.86
N ALA A 155 -0.39 7.51 -27.76
CA ALA A 155 0.16 8.86 -27.67
C ALA A 155 1.63 8.96 -28.14
N GLY A 156 2.25 7.86 -28.58
CA GLY A 156 3.62 7.84 -29.11
C GLY A 156 4.69 7.81 -28.00
N VAL A 157 4.37 7.32 -26.80
CA VAL A 157 5.37 7.11 -25.74
C VAL A 157 6.22 5.89 -26.09
N ASP A 158 7.53 6.04 -26.10
CA ASP A 158 8.46 4.91 -26.17
C ASP A 158 8.52 4.20 -24.82
N ILE A 159 8.44 2.86 -24.83
CA ILE A 159 8.44 2.06 -23.60
C ILE A 159 9.49 0.98 -23.71
N PHE A 160 10.53 1.07 -22.90
CA PHE A 160 11.61 0.09 -22.82
C PHE A 160 11.44 -0.72 -21.54
N THR A 161 11.02 -1.97 -21.68
CA THR A 161 10.98 -2.96 -20.61
C THR A 161 12.33 -3.65 -20.46
N SER A 162 12.55 -4.41 -19.38
CA SER A 162 13.85 -5.04 -19.05
C SER A 162 15.01 -4.05 -19.13
N THR A 163 14.73 -2.76 -18.85
CA THR A 163 15.67 -1.65 -19.02
C THR A 163 15.78 -0.83 -17.72
N PRO A 164 16.53 -1.35 -16.71
CA PRO A 164 16.75 -0.63 -15.47
C PRO A 164 17.55 0.66 -15.70
N ALA A 165 17.05 1.78 -15.14
CA ALA A 165 17.83 2.99 -14.97
C ALA A 165 18.78 2.82 -13.78
N GLU A 166 20.06 3.09 -13.98
CA GLU A 166 21.10 2.82 -12.99
C GLU A 166 21.67 4.09 -12.35
N LYS A 167 21.72 5.21 -13.09
CA LYS A 167 22.32 6.46 -12.62
C LYS A 167 21.70 7.68 -13.30
N LEU A 168 21.56 8.77 -12.56
CA LEU A 168 21.23 10.08 -13.15
C LEU A 168 22.47 10.71 -13.76
N LEU A 169 22.29 11.33 -14.92
CA LEU A 169 23.31 12.16 -15.58
C LEU A 169 23.05 13.61 -15.23
N THR A 170 24.12 14.31 -14.81
CA THR A 170 24.02 15.71 -14.41
C THR A 170 25.03 16.54 -15.17
N LYS A 171 24.64 17.76 -15.52
CA LYS A 171 25.49 18.77 -16.10
C LYS A 171 25.21 20.11 -15.43
N ASP A 172 26.24 20.74 -14.92
CA ASP A 172 26.16 22.05 -14.25
C ASP A 172 25.07 22.11 -13.14
N GLY A 173 24.94 21.02 -12.36
CA GLY A 173 23.95 20.88 -11.28
C GLY A 173 22.52 20.55 -11.75
N THR A 174 22.29 20.41 -13.05
CA THR A 174 20.99 20.03 -13.63
C THR A 174 20.99 18.57 -14.02
N VAL A 175 19.92 17.83 -13.67
CA VAL A 175 19.69 16.47 -14.17
C VAL A 175 19.28 16.57 -15.62
N CYS A 176 20.03 15.91 -16.50
CA CYS A 176 19.89 16.00 -17.96
C CYS A 176 19.81 14.63 -18.66
N GLY A 177 19.61 13.53 -17.90
CA GLY A 177 19.47 12.20 -18.46
C GLY A 177 19.70 11.08 -17.48
N VAL A 178 19.77 9.88 -17.98
CA VAL A 178 20.02 8.66 -17.21
C VAL A 178 20.99 7.73 -17.95
N LEU A 179 21.74 6.94 -17.18
CA LEU A 179 22.34 5.70 -17.66
C LEU A 179 21.36 4.56 -17.39
N ALA A 180 21.08 3.77 -18.40
CA ALA A 180 20.25 2.58 -18.31
C ALA A 180 21.00 1.38 -18.88
N ARG A 181 20.51 0.18 -18.61
CA ARG A 181 21.06 -1.06 -19.16
C ARG A 181 19.99 -1.74 -20.02
N ASP A 182 20.37 -2.15 -21.22
CA ASP A 182 19.47 -2.89 -22.11
C ASP A 182 19.37 -4.38 -21.70
N GLU A 183 18.46 -5.12 -22.34
CA GLU A 183 18.26 -6.56 -22.10
C GLU A 183 19.54 -7.40 -22.35
N LYS A 184 20.46 -6.90 -23.17
CA LYS A 184 21.73 -7.57 -23.49
C LYS A 184 22.84 -7.21 -22.50
N GLY A 185 22.56 -6.34 -21.53
CA GLY A 185 23.50 -5.86 -20.54
C GLY A 185 24.38 -4.70 -21.02
N ASN A 186 24.12 -4.09 -22.17
CA ASN A 186 24.84 -2.92 -22.64
C ASN A 186 24.35 -1.66 -21.93
N THR A 187 25.27 -0.80 -21.56
CA THR A 187 24.94 0.52 -21.00
C THR A 187 24.48 1.46 -22.11
N MET A 188 23.39 2.16 -21.86
CA MET A 188 22.81 3.20 -22.73
C MET A 188 22.76 4.52 -22.00
N SER A 189 23.23 5.59 -22.63
CA SER A 189 23.06 6.97 -22.17
C SER A 189 21.84 7.60 -22.82
N ILE A 190 20.86 8.00 -22.03
CA ILE A 190 19.63 8.62 -22.53
C ILE A 190 19.58 10.06 -22.01
N GLY A 191 19.61 11.02 -22.91
CA GLY A 191 19.50 12.45 -22.61
C GLY A 191 18.04 12.89 -22.52
N GLY A 192 17.76 13.87 -21.66
CA GLY A 192 16.41 14.41 -21.51
C GLY A 192 16.38 15.78 -20.85
N GLY A 193 15.36 16.57 -21.19
CA GLY A 193 15.13 17.86 -20.58
C GLY A 193 14.68 17.79 -19.12
N ALA A 194 14.11 16.65 -18.72
CA ALA A 194 13.76 16.32 -17.32
C ALA A 194 13.70 14.81 -17.10
N VAL A 195 13.86 14.39 -15.84
CA VAL A 195 13.70 13.01 -15.37
C VAL A 195 12.66 12.95 -14.27
N ILE A 196 11.65 12.06 -14.41
CA ILE A 196 10.68 11.74 -13.36
C ILE A 196 10.97 10.35 -12.80
N LEU A 197 11.31 10.28 -11.51
CA LEU A 197 11.46 9.03 -10.78
C LEU A 197 10.08 8.53 -10.33
N ALA A 198 9.68 7.37 -10.85
CA ALA A 198 8.37 6.73 -10.65
C ALA A 198 8.52 5.24 -10.26
N SER A 199 9.66 4.86 -9.66
CA SER A 199 10.07 3.46 -9.41
C SER A 199 9.41 2.82 -8.19
N GLY A 200 8.57 3.56 -7.44
CA GLY A 200 7.65 2.99 -6.46
C GLY A 200 8.22 2.77 -5.05
N GLY A 201 9.37 3.36 -4.75
CA GLY A 201 9.98 3.33 -3.41
C GLY A 201 10.79 2.07 -3.13
N TYR A 202 10.91 1.69 -1.83
CA TYR A 202 11.86 0.65 -1.39
C TYR A 202 11.20 -0.48 -0.56
N GLY A 203 9.88 -0.61 -0.58
CA GLY A 203 9.14 -1.56 0.29
C GLY A 203 9.54 -3.03 0.14
N ASN A 204 10.11 -3.43 -1.00
CA ASN A 204 10.58 -4.80 -1.25
C ASN A 204 12.10 -4.98 -1.09
N ASN A 205 12.81 -3.96 -0.63
CA ASN A 205 14.22 -4.06 -0.20
C ASN A 205 14.26 -4.11 1.33
N PHE A 206 14.29 -5.32 1.88
CA PHE A 206 14.21 -5.50 3.34
C PHE A 206 15.43 -4.98 4.10
N ASP A 207 16.58 -4.82 3.45
CA ASP A 207 17.75 -4.15 4.06
C ASP A 207 17.49 -2.65 4.24
N LEU A 208 16.91 -1.99 3.23
CA LEU A 208 16.50 -0.59 3.36
C LEU A 208 15.33 -0.43 4.33
N VAL A 209 14.37 -1.36 4.31
CA VAL A 209 13.25 -1.40 5.28
C VAL A 209 13.79 -1.46 6.69
N ARG A 210 14.70 -2.39 7.01
CA ARG A 210 15.34 -2.48 8.33
C ARG A 210 16.19 -1.26 8.67
N LYS A 211 16.91 -0.70 7.69
CA LYS A 211 17.76 0.47 7.89
C LYS A 211 16.97 1.70 8.32
N TYR A 212 15.80 1.93 7.70
CA TYR A 212 15.05 3.15 7.89
C TYR A 212 13.86 3.00 8.85
N SER A 213 13.23 1.85 8.92
CA SER A 213 12.08 1.65 9.80
C SER A 213 12.50 1.47 11.25
N TRP A 214 12.05 2.38 12.09
CA TRP A 214 12.26 2.27 13.55
C TRP A 214 11.49 1.09 14.16
N GLN A 215 10.35 0.69 13.57
CA GLN A 215 9.54 -0.44 14.02
C GLN A 215 10.21 -1.78 13.75
N LEU A 216 10.93 -1.88 12.61
CA LEU A 216 11.48 -3.13 12.11
C LEU A 216 13.01 -3.24 12.29
N LYS A 217 13.61 -2.26 12.97
CA LYS A 217 15.08 -2.17 13.15
C LYS A 217 15.71 -3.44 13.73
N ASN A 218 15.03 -4.12 14.64
CA ASN A 218 15.51 -5.29 15.34
C ASN A 218 14.82 -6.59 14.88
N CYS A 219 14.04 -6.55 13.82
CA CYS A 219 13.38 -7.74 13.34
C CYS A 219 14.31 -8.62 12.49
N ASP A 220 14.03 -9.90 12.49
CA ASP A 220 14.58 -10.83 11.54
C ASP A 220 13.90 -10.62 10.18
N THR A 221 14.60 -10.00 9.23
CA THR A 221 14.07 -9.69 7.90
C THR A 221 13.70 -10.92 7.09
N SER A 222 14.23 -12.11 7.45
CA SER A 222 13.82 -13.37 6.80
C SER A 222 12.36 -13.74 7.07
N LYS A 223 11.75 -13.11 8.08
CA LYS A 223 10.32 -13.27 8.43
C LYS A 223 9.40 -12.26 7.76
N LEU A 224 9.97 -11.23 7.10
CA LEU A 224 9.20 -10.30 6.32
C LEU A 224 8.83 -10.91 4.97
N TYR A 225 7.62 -10.66 4.53
CA TYR A 225 7.15 -11.10 3.22
C TYR A 225 6.85 -9.91 2.32
N LYS A 226 7.06 -10.10 1.02
CA LYS A 226 6.58 -9.18 0.00
C LYS A 226 5.06 -9.36 -0.10
N CYS A 227 4.30 -8.31 0.17
CA CYS A 227 2.85 -8.35 0.02
C CYS A 227 2.43 -8.52 -1.44
N VAL A 228 3.16 -7.87 -2.33
CA VAL A 228 2.95 -7.92 -3.78
C VAL A 228 4.27 -8.24 -4.49
N PRO A 229 4.26 -9.06 -5.55
CA PRO A 229 5.47 -9.49 -6.26
C PRO A 229 6.00 -8.40 -7.19
N THR A 230 6.38 -7.25 -6.64
CA THR A 230 6.96 -6.11 -7.35
C THR A 230 8.44 -5.95 -7.03
N GLU A 231 9.11 -5.07 -7.78
CA GLU A 231 10.54 -4.83 -7.68
C GLU A 231 10.83 -3.41 -7.13
N ASN A 232 10.09 -2.99 -6.11
CA ASN A 232 10.26 -1.69 -5.44
C ASN A 232 11.48 -1.75 -4.51
N THR A 233 12.68 -1.66 -5.08
CA THR A 233 13.96 -1.92 -4.41
C THR A 233 14.76 -0.68 -4.03
N GLY A 234 14.18 0.52 -4.26
CA GLY A 234 14.79 1.79 -3.87
C GLY A 234 15.78 2.35 -4.91
N ASP A 235 15.63 1.97 -6.19
CA ASP A 235 16.54 2.43 -7.24
C ASP A 235 16.45 3.95 -7.43
N GLY A 236 15.22 4.50 -7.49
CA GLY A 236 14.99 5.94 -7.58
C GLY A 236 15.50 6.68 -6.35
N LEU A 237 15.23 6.15 -5.15
CA LEU A 237 15.74 6.74 -3.91
C LEU A 237 17.27 6.83 -3.91
N ARG A 238 17.97 5.76 -4.32
CA ARG A 238 19.43 5.76 -4.42
C ARG A 238 19.92 6.80 -5.41
N MET A 239 19.35 6.83 -6.62
CA MET A 239 19.75 7.78 -7.65
C MET A 239 19.51 9.23 -7.25
N ALA A 240 18.39 9.51 -6.56
CA ALA A 240 18.09 10.85 -6.07
C ALA A 240 19.08 11.30 -4.98
N LEU A 241 19.41 10.42 -4.03
CA LEU A 241 20.39 10.70 -2.98
C LEU A 241 21.77 10.97 -3.57
N GLU A 242 22.21 10.22 -4.59
CA GLU A 242 23.45 10.46 -5.32
C GLU A 242 23.45 11.83 -6.04
N ALA A 243 22.27 12.34 -6.43
CA ALA A 243 22.10 13.66 -7.02
C ALA A 243 21.94 14.80 -5.99
N GLY A 244 22.04 14.50 -4.68
CA GLY A 244 21.96 15.49 -3.60
C GLY A 244 20.53 15.73 -3.07
N ALA A 245 19.58 14.88 -3.40
CA ALA A 245 18.23 14.96 -2.84
C ALA A 245 18.21 14.72 -1.33
N ASP A 246 17.25 15.34 -0.66
CA ASP A 246 16.90 14.97 0.71
C ASP A 246 15.68 14.05 0.75
N THR A 247 15.41 13.50 1.90
CA THR A 247 14.33 12.55 2.14
C THR A 247 13.40 13.02 3.25
N ALA A 248 12.18 12.53 3.25
CA ALA A 248 11.26 12.78 4.35
C ALA A 248 10.51 11.48 4.72
N ASN A 249 10.25 11.35 6.03
CA ASN A 249 9.47 10.25 6.60
C ASN A 249 9.99 8.84 6.23
N LEU A 250 11.30 8.70 5.92
CA LEU A 250 11.90 7.38 5.78
C LEU A 250 11.64 6.56 7.04
N GLY A 251 11.17 5.35 6.88
CA GLY A 251 10.72 4.52 7.98
C GLY A 251 9.20 4.43 8.12
N ALA A 252 8.45 5.36 7.52
CA ALA A 252 7.01 5.22 7.39
C ALA A 252 6.69 4.12 6.36
N LEU A 253 6.01 3.08 6.81
CA LEU A 253 5.66 1.90 6.02
C LEU A 253 4.18 1.59 6.18
N MET A 254 3.57 1.03 5.16
CA MET A 254 2.34 0.29 5.30
C MET A 254 2.70 -1.18 5.51
N ILE A 255 2.54 -1.63 6.74
CA ILE A 255 2.69 -3.03 7.13
C ILE A 255 1.28 -3.59 7.28
N ILE A 256 1.07 -4.80 6.83
CA ILE A 256 -0.20 -5.52 6.99
C ILE A 256 0.06 -6.89 7.62
N ALA A 257 -0.89 -7.40 8.38
CA ALA A 257 -0.81 -8.73 8.96
C ALA A 257 -1.33 -9.77 7.96
N VAL A 258 -0.53 -10.82 7.70
CA VAL A 258 -0.91 -11.96 6.86
C VAL A 258 -0.56 -13.27 7.55
N ALA A 259 -1.26 -14.34 7.24
CA ALA A 259 -0.83 -15.66 7.68
C ALA A 259 0.51 -16.02 7.02
N ARG A 260 1.43 -16.58 7.81
CA ARG A 260 2.80 -16.85 7.37
C ARG A 260 2.83 -17.68 6.09
N GLY A 261 3.55 -17.18 5.08
CA GLY A 261 3.69 -17.84 3.78
C GLY A 261 2.45 -17.80 2.88
N LYS A 262 1.44 -17.01 3.24
CA LYS A 262 0.19 -16.90 2.48
C LYS A 262 0.00 -15.51 1.88
N THR A 263 -0.96 -15.42 0.97
CA THR A 263 -1.44 -14.15 0.41
C THR A 263 -2.61 -13.58 1.22
N LEU A 264 -2.91 -12.31 1.04
CA LEU A 264 -4.08 -11.66 1.67
C LEU A 264 -5.42 -12.31 1.26
N THR A 265 -5.50 -12.88 0.06
CA THR A 265 -6.71 -13.51 -0.49
C THR A 265 -6.90 -14.95 -0.02
N SER A 266 -5.96 -15.52 0.77
CA SER A 266 -6.14 -16.85 1.37
C SER A 266 -7.19 -16.79 2.48
N HIS A 267 -7.99 -17.86 2.59
CA HIS A 267 -9.04 -17.92 3.62
C HIS A 267 -8.45 -18.00 5.03
N ILE A 268 -7.26 -18.61 5.17
CA ILE A 268 -6.57 -18.65 6.47
C ILE A 268 -6.05 -17.26 6.88
N SER A 269 -5.53 -16.43 5.96
CA SER A 269 -5.20 -15.03 6.26
C SER A 269 -6.45 -14.23 6.61
N GLY A 270 -7.55 -14.47 5.87
CA GLY A 270 -8.85 -13.88 6.17
C GLY A 270 -9.34 -14.19 7.58
N ALA A 271 -9.27 -15.47 7.99
CA ALA A 271 -9.66 -15.90 9.33
C ALA A 271 -8.72 -15.39 10.43
N GLY A 272 -7.40 -15.43 10.17
CA GLY A 272 -6.38 -14.95 11.10
C GLY A 272 -6.46 -13.44 11.38
N SER A 273 -6.99 -12.67 10.44
CA SER A 273 -7.19 -11.22 10.58
C SER A 273 -8.51 -10.85 11.27
N GLN A 274 -9.39 -11.81 11.59
CA GLN A 274 -10.66 -11.50 12.24
C GLN A 274 -10.48 -11.10 13.71
N PRO A 275 -11.33 -10.21 14.25
CA PRO A 275 -11.20 -9.65 15.59
C PRO A 275 -11.65 -10.65 16.67
N ILE A 276 -10.98 -11.81 16.80
CA ILE A 276 -11.29 -12.78 17.86
C ILE A 276 -10.27 -12.65 18.99
N LEU A 277 -9.31 -13.51 19.10
CA LEU A 277 -8.29 -13.51 20.15
C LEU A 277 -6.90 -13.55 19.52
N TRP A 278 -6.11 -12.51 19.73
CA TRP A 278 -4.73 -12.45 19.27
C TRP A 278 -3.76 -12.46 20.44
N VAL A 279 -2.77 -13.33 20.37
CA VAL A 279 -1.70 -13.42 21.36
C VAL A 279 -0.33 -13.32 20.68
N ASN A 280 0.64 -12.75 21.40
CA ASN A 280 2.02 -12.70 20.96
C ASN A 280 2.81 -13.91 21.47
N LYS A 281 4.11 -13.97 21.19
CA LYS A 281 5.03 -15.04 21.65
C LYS A 281 5.14 -15.16 23.17
N THR A 282 4.68 -14.19 23.94
CA THR A 282 4.61 -14.28 25.41
C THR A 282 3.25 -14.79 25.90
N ALA A 283 2.44 -15.37 25.00
CA ALA A 283 1.12 -15.91 25.25
C ALA A 283 0.11 -14.87 25.80
N ARG A 284 0.31 -13.58 25.56
CA ARG A 284 -0.52 -12.47 26.06
C ARG A 284 -1.21 -11.75 24.92
N ARG A 285 -2.43 -11.28 25.14
CA ARG A 285 -3.08 -10.29 24.28
C ARG A 285 -2.24 -9.00 24.27
N TYR A 286 -2.19 -8.32 23.13
CA TYR A 286 -1.34 -7.15 22.93
C TYR A 286 -2.06 -5.93 22.33
N ALA A 287 -3.31 -6.09 21.92
CA ALA A 287 -4.13 -5.02 21.37
C ALA A 287 -5.64 -5.29 21.60
N SER A 288 -6.48 -4.27 21.47
CA SER A 288 -7.90 -4.50 21.16
C SER A 288 -7.99 -5.01 19.73
N GLU A 289 -8.52 -6.19 19.56
CA GLU A 289 -8.62 -6.81 18.23
C GLU A 289 -9.61 -6.07 17.30
N GLU A 290 -10.33 -5.07 17.79
CA GLU A 290 -11.07 -4.11 16.98
C GLU A 290 -10.19 -3.40 15.94
N VAL A 291 -8.89 -3.28 16.22
CA VAL A 291 -7.91 -2.72 15.29
C VAL A 291 -7.90 -3.44 13.94
N ALA A 292 -8.42 -4.66 13.88
CA ALA A 292 -8.64 -5.42 12.65
C ALA A 292 -9.49 -4.67 11.60
N MET A 293 -10.30 -3.69 12.02
CA MET A 293 -11.05 -2.81 11.12
C MET A 293 -10.14 -1.99 10.19
N SER A 294 -8.86 -1.80 10.56
CA SER A 294 -7.83 -1.15 9.76
C SER A 294 -6.63 -2.07 9.62
N PHE A 295 -6.45 -2.66 8.46
CA PHE A 295 -5.33 -3.59 8.26
C PHE A 295 -3.95 -2.89 8.29
N ALA A 296 -3.87 -1.58 8.02
CA ALA A 296 -2.65 -0.81 8.23
C ALA A 296 -2.32 -0.67 9.73
N ASP A 297 -3.33 -0.40 10.57
CA ASP A 297 -3.15 -0.30 12.03
C ASP A 297 -2.89 -1.68 12.66
N THR A 298 -3.52 -2.73 12.13
CA THR A 298 -3.17 -4.12 12.48
C THR A 298 -1.70 -4.39 12.22
N GLY A 299 -1.18 -3.97 11.06
CA GLY A 299 0.24 -4.04 10.74
C GLY A 299 1.11 -3.30 11.75
N ASN A 300 0.70 -2.11 12.18
CA ASN A 300 1.40 -1.33 13.20
C ASN A 300 1.44 -2.05 14.56
N THR A 301 0.36 -2.76 14.95
CA THR A 301 0.33 -3.49 16.22
C THR A 301 1.23 -4.73 16.19
N ILE A 302 1.21 -5.49 15.08
CA ILE A 302 2.04 -6.70 14.94
C ILE A 302 3.52 -6.36 14.80
N ALA A 303 3.86 -5.25 14.15
CA ALA A 303 5.24 -4.79 13.99
C ALA A 303 5.96 -4.52 15.32
N LYS A 304 5.21 -4.27 16.39
CA LYS A 304 5.74 -4.09 17.76
C LYS A 304 5.93 -5.40 18.52
N GLN A 305 5.42 -6.51 18.00
CA GLN A 305 5.53 -7.79 18.70
C GLN A 305 6.89 -8.46 18.46
N PRO A 306 7.36 -9.32 19.39
CA PRO A 306 8.59 -10.07 19.19
C PRO A 306 8.58 -10.81 17.85
N ASP A 307 9.63 -10.61 17.05
CA ASP A 307 9.80 -11.17 15.70
C ASP A 307 8.65 -10.86 14.72
N ILE A 308 7.91 -9.77 14.94
CA ILE A 308 6.76 -9.39 14.11
C ILE A 308 5.74 -10.54 14.01
N THR A 309 5.60 -11.31 15.08
CA THR A 309 4.79 -12.53 15.10
C THR A 309 3.66 -12.40 16.13
N SER A 310 2.47 -12.79 15.72
CA SER A 310 1.36 -13.08 16.60
C SER A 310 0.65 -14.37 16.21
N TYR A 311 -0.21 -14.85 17.08
CA TYR A 311 -1.05 -16.02 16.83
C TYR A 311 -2.51 -15.59 16.95
N SER A 312 -3.27 -15.81 15.89
CA SER A 312 -4.73 -15.70 15.93
C SER A 312 -5.30 -17.03 16.43
N ILE A 313 -6.02 -16.96 17.54
CA ILE A 313 -6.54 -18.15 18.23
C ILE A 313 -8.01 -18.32 17.90
N LEU A 314 -8.33 -19.46 17.30
CA LEU A 314 -9.68 -19.84 16.89
C LEU A 314 -10.09 -21.14 17.57
N ASP A 315 -11.39 -21.37 17.67
CA ASP A 315 -11.95 -22.65 18.03
C ASP A 315 -12.79 -23.23 16.87
N SER A 316 -13.26 -24.47 17.01
CA SER A 316 -14.06 -25.12 15.97
C SER A 316 -15.36 -24.36 15.65
N ALA A 317 -15.93 -23.64 16.62
CA ALA A 317 -17.14 -22.85 16.37
C ALA A 317 -16.82 -21.60 15.53
N SER A 318 -15.69 -20.94 15.77
CA SER A 318 -15.22 -19.81 14.97
C SER A 318 -14.93 -20.23 13.53
N VAL A 319 -14.23 -21.36 13.33
CA VAL A 319 -13.95 -21.91 12.01
C VAL A 319 -15.24 -22.21 11.26
N LYS A 320 -16.19 -22.89 11.91
CA LYS A 320 -17.52 -23.18 11.34
C LYS A 320 -18.25 -21.89 10.97
N TYR A 321 -18.26 -20.89 11.86
CA TYR A 321 -18.89 -19.60 11.60
C TYR A 321 -18.33 -18.94 10.35
N PHE A 322 -17.00 -18.87 10.21
CA PHE A 322 -16.38 -18.27 9.02
C PHE A 322 -16.71 -19.01 7.72
N MET A 323 -16.86 -20.32 7.77
CA MET A 323 -17.21 -21.11 6.58
C MET A 323 -18.70 -20.99 6.19
N GLU A 324 -19.59 -20.86 7.16
CA GLU A 324 -21.04 -20.89 6.94
C GLU A 324 -21.67 -19.49 6.88
N GLU A 325 -21.26 -18.58 7.78
CA GLU A 325 -21.81 -17.22 7.91
C GLU A 325 -20.91 -16.14 7.29
N GLY A 326 -19.58 -16.41 7.23
CA GLY A 326 -18.60 -15.54 6.62
C GLY A 326 -17.77 -14.71 7.60
N SER A 327 -16.95 -13.82 7.06
CA SER A 327 -16.08 -12.93 7.83
C SER A 327 -16.88 -11.97 8.72
N ILE A 328 -16.33 -11.63 9.89
CA ILE A 328 -16.89 -10.63 10.82
C ILE A 328 -16.61 -9.23 10.28
N ILE A 329 -15.42 -9.04 9.70
CA ILE A 329 -15.00 -7.82 9.04
C ILE A 329 -14.48 -8.12 7.65
N GLY A 330 -14.53 -7.13 6.76
CA GLY A 330 -13.87 -7.16 5.47
C GLY A 330 -12.42 -6.65 5.54
N LEU A 331 -11.62 -7.06 4.58
CA LEU A 331 -10.24 -6.61 4.35
C LEU A 331 -10.13 -6.03 2.92
N GLY A 332 -11.00 -5.09 2.60
CA GLY A 332 -11.14 -4.60 1.25
C GLY A 332 -11.69 -5.67 0.30
N ASP A 333 -11.17 -5.68 -0.94
CA ASP A 333 -11.50 -6.68 -1.95
C ASP A 333 -10.75 -8.01 -1.77
N PHE A 334 -9.77 -8.07 -0.85
CA PHE A 334 -9.04 -9.31 -0.54
C PHE A 334 -9.94 -10.33 0.15
N ILE A 335 -10.72 -9.88 1.12
CA ILE A 335 -11.79 -10.63 1.80
C ILE A 335 -12.94 -9.66 1.99
N GLU A 336 -14.03 -9.86 1.29
CA GLU A 336 -15.21 -9.00 1.41
C GLU A 336 -15.91 -9.21 2.78
N TYR A 337 -16.60 -8.19 3.26
CA TYR A 337 -17.43 -8.31 4.45
C TYR A 337 -18.49 -9.41 4.25
N LYS A 338 -18.57 -10.32 5.21
CA LYS A 338 -19.40 -11.56 5.16
C LYS A 338 -19.06 -12.55 4.05
N GLN A 339 -17.88 -12.48 3.49
CA GLN A 339 -17.41 -13.52 2.59
C GLN A 339 -17.25 -14.84 3.33
N LYS A 340 -17.86 -15.90 2.81
CA LYS A 340 -17.71 -17.27 3.34
C LYS A 340 -16.31 -17.79 3.04
N LEU A 341 -15.60 -18.18 4.08
CA LEU A 341 -14.24 -18.70 3.97
C LEU A 341 -14.25 -20.23 3.72
N THR A 342 -14.85 -20.65 2.62
CA THR A 342 -15.15 -22.05 2.32
C THR A 342 -13.94 -22.97 2.24
N ARG A 343 -12.73 -22.45 1.98
CA ARG A 343 -11.47 -23.21 1.95
C ARG A 343 -10.76 -23.26 3.30
N LEU A 344 -11.27 -22.59 4.33
CA LEU A 344 -10.56 -22.38 5.60
C LEU A 344 -10.14 -23.68 6.26
N GLN A 345 -11.03 -24.69 6.34
CA GLN A 345 -10.67 -25.96 6.97
C GLN A 345 -9.55 -26.68 6.22
N ALA A 346 -9.62 -26.74 4.89
CA ALA A 346 -8.59 -27.37 4.08
C ALA A 346 -7.23 -26.64 4.19
N GLU A 347 -7.26 -25.30 4.20
CA GLU A 347 -6.06 -24.48 4.38
C GLU A 347 -5.48 -24.66 5.80
N LEU A 348 -6.31 -24.75 6.85
CA LEU A 348 -5.86 -25.02 8.21
C LEU A 348 -5.21 -26.42 8.34
N ASP A 349 -5.85 -27.46 7.77
CA ASP A 349 -5.32 -28.83 7.82
C ASP A 349 -3.96 -28.92 7.11
N GLN A 350 -3.83 -28.26 5.96
CA GLN A 350 -2.55 -28.18 5.25
C GLN A 350 -1.49 -27.42 6.05
N ASP A 351 -1.85 -26.27 6.62
CA ASP A 351 -0.89 -25.46 7.37
C ASP A 351 -0.46 -26.10 8.68
N VAL A 352 -1.32 -26.88 9.31
CA VAL A 352 -0.95 -27.73 10.46
C VAL A 352 0.06 -28.79 10.04
N ALA A 353 -0.14 -29.43 8.89
CA ALA A 353 0.82 -30.40 8.35
C ALA A 353 2.18 -29.76 7.98
N ASP A 354 2.16 -28.51 7.50
CA ASP A 354 3.35 -27.75 7.09
C ASP A 354 4.04 -27.02 8.27
N GLY A 355 3.47 -27.04 9.48
CA GLY A 355 4.01 -26.34 10.66
C GLY A 355 3.87 -24.82 10.59
N LEU A 356 2.87 -24.32 9.87
CA LEU A 356 2.52 -22.89 9.72
C LEU A 356 1.30 -22.49 10.55
N ALA A 357 0.52 -23.50 11.00
CA ALA A 357 -0.54 -23.37 11.98
C ALA A 357 -0.48 -24.56 12.95
N TRP A 358 -1.18 -24.47 14.06
CA TRP A 358 -1.20 -25.51 15.09
C TRP A 358 -2.62 -25.84 15.51
N LYS A 359 -2.81 -27.07 15.96
CA LYS A 359 -4.08 -27.60 16.44
C LYS A 359 -3.87 -28.26 17.80
N GLY A 360 -4.86 -28.22 18.67
CA GLY A 360 -4.89 -28.93 19.95
C GLY A 360 -6.33 -29.17 20.40
N ASP A 361 -6.57 -30.29 21.11
CA ASP A 361 -7.89 -30.59 21.68
C ASP A 361 -8.10 -29.89 23.03
N THR A 362 -7.02 -29.35 23.61
CA THR A 362 -7.04 -28.48 24.78
C THR A 362 -6.18 -27.24 24.56
N ILE A 363 -6.44 -26.18 25.34
CA ILE A 363 -5.61 -24.97 25.28
C ILE A 363 -4.16 -25.26 25.72
N ALA A 364 -3.95 -26.14 26.70
CA ALA A 364 -2.60 -26.56 27.12
C ALA A 364 -1.86 -27.33 25.99
N GLU A 365 -2.55 -28.22 25.27
CA GLU A 365 -1.99 -28.92 24.15
C GLU A 365 -1.63 -27.96 23.00
N LEU A 366 -2.53 -27.02 22.68
CA LEU A 366 -2.27 -25.99 21.68
C LEU A 366 -1.04 -25.15 22.07
N ALA A 367 -0.94 -24.72 23.34
CA ALA A 367 0.22 -23.99 23.84
C ALA A 367 1.52 -24.76 23.63
N LYS A 368 1.54 -26.05 23.96
CA LYS A 368 2.69 -26.93 23.77
C LYS A 368 3.07 -27.03 22.28
N ASN A 369 2.09 -27.21 21.40
CA ASN A 369 2.32 -27.37 19.97
C ASN A 369 2.88 -26.09 19.33
N VAL A 370 2.40 -24.92 19.77
CA VAL A 370 2.90 -23.58 19.33
C VAL A 370 4.26 -23.24 19.95
N GLY A 371 4.61 -23.82 21.12
CA GLY A 371 5.77 -23.46 21.92
C GLY A 371 5.56 -22.24 22.83
N LEU A 372 4.31 -22.00 23.28
CA LEU A 372 3.95 -20.95 24.23
C LEU A 372 4.00 -21.47 25.66
N ASP A 373 4.18 -20.57 26.64
CA ASP A 373 4.01 -20.89 28.08
C ASP A 373 2.56 -21.26 28.35
N ALA A 374 2.32 -22.53 28.70
CA ALA A 374 0.98 -23.08 28.83
C ALA A 374 0.16 -22.37 29.93
N ALA A 375 0.78 -22.09 31.10
CA ALA A 375 0.09 -21.47 32.21
C ALA A 375 -0.36 -20.04 31.86
N THR A 376 0.51 -19.25 31.23
CA THR A 376 0.17 -17.91 30.77
C THR A 376 -0.91 -17.95 29.68
N PHE A 377 -0.80 -18.90 28.75
CA PHE A 377 -1.77 -19.01 27.65
C PHE A 377 -3.16 -19.40 28.14
N GLU A 378 -3.26 -20.43 29.00
CA GLU A 378 -4.54 -20.85 29.61
C GLU A 378 -5.17 -19.71 30.39
N LYS A 379 -4.38 -18.97 31.16
CA LYS A 379 -4.86 -17.77 31.86
C LYS A 379 -5.38 -16.70 30.91
N THR A 380 -4.65 -16.40 29.84
CA THR A 380 -5.06 -15.40 28.82
C THR A 380 -6.38 -15.79 28.15
N VAL A 381 -6.54 -17.05 27.77
CA VAL A 381 -7.77 -17.55 27.14
C VAL A 381 -8.94 -17.51 28.14
N ALA A 382 -8.70 -17.90 29.39
CA ALA A 382 -9.74 -17.86 30.44
C ALA A 382 -10.21 -16.44 30.74
N GLU A 383 -9.29 -15.47 30.87
CA GLU A 383 -9.60 -14.05 31.07
C GLU A 383 -10.38 -13.47 29.89
N TYR A 384 -9.98 -13.78 28.66
CA TYR A 384 -10.69 -13.38 27.44
C TYR A 384 -12.10 -13.96 27.38
N ASN A 385 -12.25 -15.26 27.64
CA ASN A 385 -13.56 -15.91 27.67
C ASN A 385 -14.48 -15.34 28.75
N ALA A 386 -13.94 -15.01 29.92
CA ALA A 386 -14.69 -14.33 30.98
C ALA A 386 -15.14 -12.92 30.58
N ALA A 387 -14.33 -12.19 29.82
CA ALA A 387 -14.73 -10.91 29.24
C ALA A 387 -15.87 -11.06 28.22
N CYS A 388 -15.81 -12.10 27.37
CA CYS A 388 -16.89 -12.43 26.43
C CYS A 388 -18.20 -12.75 27.16
N ASP A 389 -18.15 -13.56 28.22
CA ASP A 389 -19.34 -13.92 29.01
C ASP A 389 -19.98 -12.71 29.69
N LYS A 390 -19.17 -11.72 30.09
CA LYS A 390 -19.64 -10.46 30.70
C LYS A 390 -20.10 -9.42 29.66
N GLY A 391 -19.77 -9.62 28.39
CA GLY A 391 -19.98 -8.62 27.35
C GLY A 391 -19.13 -7.35 27.52
N TYR A 392 -18.02 -7.43 28.28
CA TYR A 392 -17.14 -6.31 28.57
C TYR A 392 -15.68 -6.77 28.71
N ASP A 393 -14.79 -6.14 27.95
CA ASP A 393 -13.34 -6.38 28.02
C ASP A 393 -12.66 -5.36 28.92
N PRO A 394 -12.23 -5.74 30.13
CA PRO A 394 -11.58 -4.81 31.05
C PRO A 394 -10.12 -4.51 30.69
N LEU A 395 -9.50 -5.30 29.78
CA LEU A 395 -8.10 -5.18 29.44
C LEU A 395 -7.86 -4.12 28.36
N PHE A 396 -8.61 -4.22 27.24
CA PHE A 396 -8.41 -3.35 26.08
C PHE A 396 -9.70 -2.67 25.61
N PHE A 397 -10.79 -2.77 26.35
CA PHE A 397 -12.09 -2.16 26.04
C PHE A 397 -12.62 -2.55 24.65
N LYS A 398 -12.31 -3.76 24.20
CA LYS A 398 -12.81 -4.30 22.94
C LYS A 398 -14.33 -4.23 22.90
N PRO A 399 -14.94 -3.65 21.84
CA PRO A 399 -16.38 -3.52 21.74
C PRO A 399 -17.10 -4.86 21.84
N ALA A 400 -18.23 -4.90 22.56
CA ALA A 400 -19.00 -6.10 22.82
C ALA A 400 -19.38 -6.87 21.55
N LYS A 401 -19.64 -6.16 20.43
CA LYS A 401 -19.97 -6.76 19.13
C LYS A 401 -18.87 -7.66 18.55
N PHE A 402 -17.62 -7.52 19.01
CA PHE A 402 -16.48 -8.33 18.59
C PHE A 402 -16.03 -9.35 19.66
N LEU A 403 -16.73 -9.44 20.79
CA LEU A 403 -16.43 -10.41 21.84
C LEU A 403 -16.99 -11.79 21.46
N GLN A 404 -16.12 -12.67 20.95
CA GLN A 404 -16.43 -14.04 20.60
C GLN A 404 -15.54 -14.97 21.40
N ALA A 405 -16.14 -15.81 22.25
CA ALA A 405 -15.41 -16.71 23.13
C ALA A 405 -14.76 -17.88 22.36
N VAL A 406 -13.60 -18.31 22.82
CA VAL A 406 -12.83 -19.45 22.29
C VAL A 406 -12.96 -20.62 23.28
N LYS A 407 -13.95 -21.49 23.09
CA LYS A 407 -14.35 -22.52 24.08
C LYS A 407 -14.53 -23.92 23.53
N LYS A 408 -14.68 -24.10 22.20
CA LYS A 408 -15.07 -25.38 21.59
C LYS A 408 -13.90 -26.04 20.87
N PRO A 409 -13.38 -27.18 21.37
CA PRO A 409 -12.31 -27.89 20.68
C PRO A 409 -12.76 -28.43 19.30
N PRO A 410 -11.82 -28.71 18.39
CA PRO A 410 -10.41 -28.40 18.50
C PRO A 410 -10.12 -26.90 18.41
N PHE A 411 -8.99 -26.51 19.02
CA PHE A 411 -8.47 -25.15 18.97
C PHE A 411 -7.36 -25.03 17.93
N TYR A 412 -7.25 -23.86 17.32
CA TYR A 412 -6.25 -23.56 16.29
C TYR A 412 -5.48 -22.29 16.64
N ALA A 413 -4.20 -22.25 16.28
CA ALA A 413 -3.39 -21.05 16.29
C ALA A 413 -2.85 -20.82 14.88
N ILE A 414 -3.16 -19.68 14.28
CA ILE A 414 -2.66 -19.26 12.97
C ILE A 414 -1.52 -18.28 13.22
N GLU A 415 -0.32 -18.58 12.73
CA GLU A 415 0.80 -17.64 12.81
C GLU A 415 0.58 -16.50 11.81
N MET A 416 0.47 -15.28 12.38
CA MET A 416 0.36 -14.05 11.62
C MET A 416 1.69 -13.30 11.68
N THR A 417 2.11 -12.73 10.57
CA THR A 417 3.35 -11.96 10.47
C THR A 417 3.12 -10.64 9.74
N GLY A 418 4.04 -9.69 9.90
CA GLY A 418 4.01 -8.44 9.17
C GLY A 418 4.49 -8.62 7.73
N SER A 419 3.77 -8.04 6.79
CA SER A 419 4.13 -7.96 5.38
C SER A 419 4.18 -6.50 4.94
N VAL A 420 5.26 -6.08 4.27
CA VAL A 420 5.40 -4.71 3.79
C VAL A 420 4.68 -4.57 2.46
N LEU A 421 3.66 -3.72 2.42
CA LEU A 421 2.92 -3.42 1.19
C LEU A 421 3.60 -2.31 0.39
N VAL A 422 3.84 -1.15 1.02
CA VAL A 422 4.52 0.00 0.41
C VAL A 422 5.35 0.77 1.43
N SER A 423 6.40 1.46 0.94
CA SER A 423 7.05 2.54 1.69
C SER A 423 6.23 3.82 1.54
N CYS A 424 5.94 4.51 2.66
CA CYS A 424 5.18 5.75 2.71
C CYS A 424 6.07 7.00 2.79
N GLY A 425 7.33 6.82 3.14
CA GLY A 425 8.39 7.82 3.08
C GLY A 425 9.31 7.59 1.87
N GLY A 426 10.06 8.61 1.48
CA GLY A 426 10.92 8.57 0.30
C GLY A 426 11.62 9.89 0.01
N ILE A 427 11.75 10.22 -1.26
CA ILE A 427 12.39 11.43 -1.76
C ILE A 427 11.55 12.64 -1.39
N ARG A 428 12.17 13.67 -0.81
CA ARG A 428 11.48 14.92 -0.49
C ARG A 428 11.15 15.71 -1.75
N VAL A 429 9.90 16.16 -1.86
CA VAL A 429 9.40 16.95 -2.98
C VAL A 429 8.62 18.17 -2.50
N ASN A 430 8.49 19.18 -3.38
CA ASN A 430 7.57 20.31 -3.20
C ASN A 430 6.18 20.01 -3.82
N GLY A 431 5.27 20.97 -3.79
CA GLY A 431 3.92 20.86 -4.33
C GLY A 431 3.84 20.60 -5.85
N ASN A 432 4.91 20.87 -6.59
CA ASN A 432 5.05 20.57 -8.03
C ASN A 432 5.78 19.24 -8.29
N LEU A 433 6.03 18.45 -7.24
CA LEU A 433 6.76 17.18 -7.28
C LEU A 433 8.23 17.30 -7.73
N GLN A 434 8.81 18.51 -7.71
CA GLN A 434 10.25 18.67 -7.90
C GLN A 434 10.98 18.11 -6.68
N VAL A 435 12.02 17.33 -6.92
CA VAL A 435 12.92 16.84 -5.86
C VAL A 435 13.66 18.00 -5.23
N THR A 436 13.80 18.01 -3.91
CA THR A 436 14.49 19.08 -3.18
C THR A 436 15.71 18.57 -2.42
N ASP A 437 16.71 19.46 -2.27
CA ASP A 437 17.87 19.25 -1.42
C ASP A 437 17.56 19.54 0.07
N ALA A 438 18.56 19.44 0.96
CA ALA A 438 18.42 19.67 2.40
C ALA A 438 17.96 21.09 2.75
N ASP A 439 18.21 22.07 1.89
CA ASP A 439 17.80 23.47 2.05
C ASP A 439 16.45 23.78 1.37
N TYR A 440 15.67 22.74 0.98
CA TYR A 440 14.39 22.86 0.26
C TYR A 440 14.49 23.49 -1.14
N ARG A 441 15.69 23.57 -1.73
CA ARG A 441 15.86 24.07 -3.09
C ARG A 441 15.59 22.96 -4.08
N PRO A 442 14.79 23.20 -5.14
CA PRO A 442 14.57 22.22 -6.19
C PRO A 442 15.87 21.83 -6.90
N ILE A 443 16.08 20.54 -7.12
CA ILE A 443 17.14 20.03 -7.99
C ILE A 443 16.64 20.17 -9.44
N PRO A 444 17.28 21.01 -10.26
CA PRO A 444 16.81 21.28 -11.62
C PRO A 444 16.75 20.01 -12.47
N GLY A 445 15.65 19.84 -13.23
CA GLY A 445 15.45 18.68 -14.11
C GLY A 445 15.02 17.41 -13.40
N LEU A 446 14.87 17.36 -12.05
CA LEU A 446 14.55 16.15 -11.31
C LEU A 446 13.21 16.22 -10.58
N TYR A 447 12.38 15.17 -10.77
CA TYR A 447 11.06 15.00 -10.14
C TYR A 447 10.94 13.60 -9.54
N ALA A 448 10.07 13.45 -8.53
CA ALA A 448 9.69 12.16 -8.00
C ALA A 448 8.18 12.10 -7.78
N VAL A 449 7.54 10.95 -8.10
CA VAL A 449 6.10 10.80 -8.11
C VAL A 449 5.67 9.44 -7.56
N GLY A 450 4.40 9.32 -7.16
CA GLY A 450 3.88 8.12 -6.54
C GLY A 450 4.61 7.78 -5.25
N MET A 451 4.72 6.51 -4.94
CA MET A 451 5.37 6.04 -3.69
C MET A 451 6.91 6.20 -3.67
N GLU A 452 7.51 6.73 -4.72
CA GLU A 452 8.90 7.19 -4.72
C GLU A 452 9.05 8.53 -4.00
N ALA A 453 8.03 9.41 -4.15
CA ALA A 453 7.95 10.69 -3.46
C ALA A 453 7.43 10.52 -2.03
N SER A 454 7.90 11.37 -1.13
CA SER A 454 7.34 11.48 0.21
C SER A 454 6.48 12.74 0.37
N GLY A 455 5.89 12.88 1.55
CA GLY A 455 5.20 14.10 1.96
C GLY A 455 3.71 13.98 2.14
N LEU A 456 3.06 12.94 1.64
CA LEU A 456 1.63 12.74 1.86
C LEU A 456 1.31 12.04 3.19
N PHE A 457 2.17 11.11 3.61
CA PHE A 457 2.00 10.32 4.82
C PHE A 457 2.87 10.86 5.96
N GLY A 458 2.40 10.64 7.20
CA GLY A 458 3.19 10.91 8.41
C GLY A 458 4.11 9.75 8.76
N ASP A 459 3.72 8.98 9.76
CA ASP A 459 4.46 7.83 10.28
C ASP A 459 3.81 6.47 9.92
N THR A 460 2.62 6.50 9.33
CA THR A 460 1.90 5.31 8.84
C THR A 460 1.01 5.66 7.66
N TYR A 461 0.45 4.64 7.02
CA TYR A 461 -0.51 4.79 5.92
C TYR A 461 -1.88 5.21 6.46
N ASN A 462 -2.49 6.22 5.85
CA ASN A 462 -3.83 6.69 6.18
C ASN A 462 -4.89 5.84 5.46
N LEU A 463 -5.43 4.84 6.15
CA LEU A 463 -6.49 3.99 5.62
C LEU A 463 -7.90 4.62 5.75
N ASP A 464 -8.06 5.68 6.53
CA ASP A 464 -9.30 6.46 6.59
C ASP A 464 -9.66 7.10 5.24
N VAL A 465 -8.65 7.25 4.37
CA VAL A 465 -8.79 7.70 2.99
C VAL A 465 -8.25 6.61 2.08
N PRO A 466 -9.01 5.52 1.86
CA PRO A 466 -8.53 4.35 1.14
C PRO A 466 -8.29 4.66 -0.34
N GLY A 467 -7.40 3.89 -0.98
CA GLY A 467 -6.97 4.16 -2.35
C GLY A 467 -6.01 5.35 -2.50
N THR A 468 -5.54 5.92 -1.38
CA THR A 468 -4.65 7.09 -1.35
C THR A 468 -3.37 6.87 -2.16
N ALA A 469 -2.66 5.75 -2.00
CA ALA A 469 -1.43 5.48 -2.75
C ALA A 469 -1.65 5.48 -4.26
N ASN A 470 -2.75 4.88 -4.72
CA ASN A 470 -3.08 4.84 -6.15
C ASN A 470 -3.55 6.21 -6.66
N GLY A 471 -4.38 6.93 -5.89
CA GLY A 471 -4.78 8.32 -6.20
C GLY A 471 -3.56 9.24 -6.29
N PHE A 472 -2.63 9.13 -5.33
CA PHE A 472 -1.39 9.89 -5.33
C PHE A 472 -0.49 9.52 -6.51
N ALA A 473 -0.38 8.25 -6.86
CA ALA A 473 0.40 7.82 -8.01
C ALA A 473 -0.07 8.54 -9.29
N HIS A 474 -1.36 8.49 -9.58
CA HIS A 474 -1.89 9.12 -10.80
C HIS A 474 -1.85 10.66 -10.76
N ALA A 475 -2.25 11.27 -9.65
CA ALA A 475 -2.28 12.74 -9.52
C ALA A 475 -0.87 13.34 -9.57
N SER A 476 0.08 12.79 -8.80
CA SER A 476 1.47 13.28 -8.76
C SER A 476 2.16 13.17 -10.11
N GLY A 477 1.96 12.04 -10.82
CA GLY A 477 2.51 11.85 -12.16
C GLY A 477 2.06 12.96 -13.13
N ARG A 478 0.76 13.27 -13.15
CA ARG A 478 0.23 14.34 -14.02
C ARG A 478 0.72 15.72 -13.63
N VAL A 479 0.75 16.03 -12.32
CA VAL A 479 1.20 17.35 -11.83
C VAL A 479 2.68 17.58 -12.16
N ALA A 480 3.54 16.59 -11.93
CA ALA A 480 4.95 16.65 -12.31
C ALA A 480 5.10 16.87 -13.83
N ALA A 481 4.39 16.10 -14.65
CA ALA A 481 4.45 16.26 -16.10
C ALA A 481 4.00 17.66 -16.57
N ARG A 482 2.94 18.23 -15.99
CA ARG A 482 2.49 19.59 -16.28
C ARG A 482 3.55 20.65 -15.94
N HIS A 483 4.23 20.46 -14.81
CA HIS A 483 5.32 21.37 -14.43
C HIS A 483 6.50 21.26 -15.41
N VAL A 484 6.88 20.04 -15.81
CA VAL A 484 7.90 19.80 -16.85
C VAL A 484 7.51 20.49 -18.16
N ILE A 485 6.28 20.29 -18.64
CA ILE A 485 5.76 20.94 -19.87
C ILE A 485 5.89 22.46 -19.79
N ALA A 486 5.49 23.06 -18.68
CA ALA A 486 5.57 24.50 -18.48
C ALA A 486 7.01 25.03 -18.39
N THR A 487 7.96 24.18 -17.95
CA THR A 487 9.38 24.53 -17.85
C THR A 487 10.11 24.42 -19.19
N LEU A 488 9.83 23.38 -19.97
CA LEU A 488 10.49 23.14 -21.25
C LEU A 488 9.96 24.01 -22.41
N LYS A 489 8.73 24.54 -22.28
CA LYS A 489 8.11 25.43 -23.29
C LYS A 489 8.44 26.92 -23.09
N LYS A 490 9.20 27.26 -22.05
CA LYS A 490 9.74 28.62 -21.82
C LYS A 490 11.04 28.81 -22.56
#